data_7f5c1057b26ea4a4e15050a23b274c04
#
_entry.id   7f5c1057b26ea4a4e15050a23b274c04
#
_cell.length_a   1.000
_cell.length_b   1.000
_cell.length_c   1.000
_cell.angle_alpha   90.00
_cell.angle_beta   90.00
_cell.angle_gamma   90.00
#
_symmetry.space_group_name_H-M   'P 1'
#
loop_
_entity.id
_entity.type
_entity.pdbx_description
1 polymer ?
#
loop_
_entity_poly.entity_id
_entity_poly.type
_entity_poly.pdbx_seq_one_letter_code
_entity_poly.pdbx_strand_id
1 'polypeptide(L)'
;MKRILGCLLLMSACLFAAAPKQPGLLANTVQPEDKSRQTSASDDGEKRFEANCGRCHNAPESLSPRETRAVVRHMRVRARLTAEDEKLILQYLAP
;
A
#
# COMPACT_ATOMS: atom_id res chain seq x y z
N MET A 1 -17.43 50.97 -31.63
CA MET A 1 -16.27 51.77 -32.07
C MET A 1 -15.19 51.67 -31.04
N LYS A 2 -14.00 51.24 -31.46
CA LYS A 2 -12.69 51.46 -30.85
C LYS A 2 -12.52 50.90 -29.44
N ARG A 3 -11.97 49.70 -29.32
CA ARG A 3 -10.81 49.35 -28.49
C ARG A 3 -10.58 47.83 -28.48
N ILE A 4 -10.45 47.27 -29.66
CA ILE A 4 -9.89 45.93 -29.85
C ILE A 4 -8.52 46.16 -30.50
N LEU A 5 -7.56 46.48 -29.68
CA LEU A 5 -6.16 46.45 -30.12
C LEU A 5 -5.31 46.42 -28.84
N GLY A 6 -4.72 45.30 -28.54
CA GLY A 6 -3.75 45.26 -27.47
C GLY A 6 -3.66 44.01 -26.64
N CYS A 7 -3.83 42.82 -27.23
CA CYS A 7 -3.49 41.58 -26.53
C CYS A 7 -2.84 40.58 -27.51
N LEU A 8 -1.99 41.08 -28.34
CA LEU A 8 -1.09 40.25 -29.13
C LEU A 8 0.32 40.54 -28.62
N LEU A 9 1.07 39.56 -28.21
CA LEU A 9 2.44 39.51 -27.74
C LEU A 9 2.63 39.25 -26.24
N LEU A 10 2.35 38.04 -25.83
CA LEU A 10 3.14 37.34 -24.81
C LEU A 10 3.03 35.84 -25.05
N MET A 11 3.53 35.44 -26.23
CA MET A 11 3.97 34.05 -26.45
C MET A 11 5.26 33.86 -25.64
N SER A 12 5.07 33.64 -24.33
CA SER A 12 6.18 33.20 -23.50
C SER A 12 6.45 31.74 -23.78
N ALA A 13 7.60 31.49 -24.36
CA ALA A 13 8.14 30.19 -24.65
C ALA A 13 8.18 29.33 -23.38
N CYS A 14 7.26 28.39 -23.25
CA CYS A 14 7.44 27.26 -22.34
C CYS A 14 8.58 26.40 -22.90
N LEU A 15 9.77 26.61 -22.35
CA LEU A 15 10.85 25.64 -22.48
C LEU A 15 10.38 24.34 -21.84
N PHE A 16 10.04 23.40 -22.71
CA PHE A 16 9.92 22.00 -22.35
C PHE A 16 11.29 21.51 -21.87
N ALA A 17 11.53 21.55 -20.61
CA ALA A 17 12.61 20.80 -20.00
C ALA A 17 12.25 19.33 -20.14
N ALA A 18 12.83 18.69 -21.15
CA ALA A 18 12.80 17.25 -21.31
C ALA A 18 13.49 16.63 -20.09
N ALA A 19 12.71 16.04 -19.21
CA ALA A 19 13.23 15.22 -18.15
C ALA A 19 14.02 14.05 -18.75
N PRO A 20 15.26 13.77 -18.31
CA PRO A 20 16.00 12.62 -18.77
C PRO A 20 15.24 11.37 -18.34
N LYS A 21 14.79 10.62 -19.33
CA LYS A 21 14.24 9.27 -19.16
C LYS A 21 15.36 8.40 -18.62
N GLN A 22 15.38 8.20 -17.32
CA GLN A 22 16.28 7.24 -16.69
C GLN A 22 15.91 5.86 -17.20
N PRO A 23 16.82 5.14 -17.86
CA PRO A 23 16.61 3.72 -18.11
C PRO A 23 16.59 3.04 -16.74
N GLY A 24 15.42 2.54 -16.36
CA GLY A 24 15.28 1.74 -15.17
C GLY A 24 16.20 0.53 -15.27
N LEU A 25 17.34 0.59 -14.60
CA LEU A 25 18.06 -0.60 -14.22
C LEU A 25 17.16 -1.33 -13.21
N LEU A 26 16.43 -2.32 -13.72
CA LEU A 26 15.87 -3.39 -12.90
C LEU A 26 17.04 -4.24 -12.41
N ALA A 27 17.86 -3.68 -11.55
CA ALA A 27 18.68 -4.46 -10.67
C ALA A 27 17.73 -5.02 -9.63
N ASN A 28 17.13 -6.15 -9.94
CA ASN A 28 16.46 -7.02 -8.99
C ASN A 28 17.55 -7.63 -8.09
N THR A 29 18.15 -6.78 -7.27
CA THR A 29 19.01 -7.23 -6.18
C THR A 29 18.05 -7.78 -5.14
N VAL A 30 17.78 -9.09 -5.25
CA VAL A 30 17.19 -9.86 -4.16
C VAL A 30 18.14 -9.76 -2.99
N GLN A 31 17.89 -8.78 -2.13
CA GLN A 31 18.62 -8.65 -0.88
C GLN A 31 18.15 -9.77 0.07
N PRO A 32 19.09 -10.50 0.69
CA PRO A 32 18.74 -11.55 1.67
C PRO A 32 18.05 -11.02 2.94
N GLU A 33 17.87 -9.72 3.08
CA GLU A 33 17.23 -9.07 4.23
C GLU A 33 15.69 -9.25 4.27
N ASP A 34 15.08 -9.69 3.18
CA ASP A 34 13.63 -9.78 3.09
C ASP A 34 13.04 -10.88 3.99
N LYS A 35 13.77 -11.97 4.20
CA LYS A 35 13.29 -13.10 5.01
C LYS A 35 13.20 -12.76 6.50
N SER A 36 14.16 -12.00 7.03
CA SER A 36 14.14 -11.56 8.42
C SER A 36 13.05 -10.53 8.69
N ARG A 37 12.77 -9.68 7.70
CA ARG A 37 11.73 -8.67 7.77
C ARG A 37 10.32 -9.26 7.66
N GLN A 38 10.16 -10.31 6.86
CA GLN A 38 8.90 -11.04 6.77
C GLN A 38 8.58 -11.79 8.05
N THR A 39 9.56 -12.41 8.69
CA THR A 39 9.36 -13.14 9.96
C THR A 39 8.91 -12.18 11.06
N SER A 40 9.57 -11.03 11.23
CA SER A 40 9.17 -10.05 12.23
C SER A 40 7.77 -9.44 11.95
N ALA A 41 7.45 -9.20 10.69
CA ALA A 41 6.13 -8.70 10.30
C ALA A 41 5.02 -9.74 10.52
N SER A 42 5.32 -11.03 10.33
CA SER A 42 4.41 -12.12 10.65
C SER A 42 4.14 -12.23 12.15
N ASP A 43 5.19 -12.16 12.98
CA ASP A 43 5.07 -12.21 14.43
C ASP A 43 4.29 -11.01 14.99
N ASP A 44 4.49 -9.82 14.41
CA ASP A 44 3.73 -8.64 14.77
C ASP A 44 2.28 -8.75 14.31
N GLY A 45 2.04 -9.37 13.15
CA GLY A 45 0.71 -9.65 12.63
C GLY A 45 -0.06 -10.63 13.51
N GLU A 46 0.60 -11.69 13.99
CA GLU A 46 0.01 -12.65 14.93
C GLU A 46 -0.44 -11.97 16.22
N LYS A 47 0.45 -11.18 16.84
CA LYS A 47 0.11 -10.42 18.06
C LYS A 47 -1.08 -9.49 17.85
N ARG A 48 -1.12 -8.82 16.68
CA ARG A 48 -2.27 -7.94 16.35
C ARG A 48 -3.55 -8.73 16.14
N PHE A 49 -3.46 -9.91 15.51
CA PHE A 49 -4.60 -10.80 15.36
C PHE A 49 -5.12 -11.26 16.73
N GLU A 50 -4.27 -11.77 17.59
CA GLU A 50 -4.65 -12.21 18.94
C GLU A 50 -5.32 -11.10 19.76
N ALA A 51 -4.74 -9.90 19.73
CA ALA A 51 -5.25 -8.76 20.48
C ALA A 51 -6.64 -8.28 19.99
N ASN A 52 -6.90 -8.34 18.68
CA ASN A 52 -8.11 -7.76 18.09
C ASN A 52 -9.16 -8.80 17.68
N CYS A 53 -8.75 -10.00 17.28
CA CYS A 53 -9.61 -11.03 16.70
C CYS A 53 -9.65 -12.30 17.56
N GLY A 54 -8.52 -12.73 18.11
CA GLY A 54 -8.33 -13.98 18.84
C GLY A 54 -9.20 -14.12 20.09
N ARG A 55 -9.74 -13.02 20.58
CA ARG A 55 -10.68 -13.04 21.73
C ARG A 55 -12.02 -13.68 21.42
N CYS A 56 -12.40 -13.79 20.15
CA CYS A 56 -13.70 -14.32 19.74
C CYS A 56 -13.59 -15.59 18.91
N HIS A 57 -12.52 -15.77 18.15
CA HIS A 57 -12.31 -16.93 17.28
C HIS A 57 -10.83 -17.14 16.95
N ASN A 58 -10.49 -18.35 16.55
CA ASN A 58 -9.15 -18.69 16.07
C ASN A 58 -8.91 -18.16 14.64
N ALA A 59 -7.65 -18.17 14.23
CA ALA A 59 -7.28 -17.85 12.86
C ALA A 59 -7.96 -18.83 11.88
N PRO A 60 -8.50 -18.37 10.76
CA PRO A 60 -9.11 -19.25 9.76
C PRO A 60 -8.03 -20.03 9.02
N GLU A 61 -8.13 -21.36 9.02
CA GLU A 61 -7.13 -22.24 8.39
C GLU A 61 -7.45 -22.63 6.94
N SER A 62 -8.68 -22.43 6.49
CA SER A 62 -9.16 -22.94 5.19
C SER A 62 -9.54 -21.88 4.17
N LEU A 63 -9.21 -20.61 4.42
CA LEU A 63 -9.52 -19.52 3.51
C LEU A 63 -8.37 -19.28 2.52
N SER A 64 -8.73 -19.05 1.27
CA SER A 64 -7.77 -18.54 0.29
C SER A 64 -7.31 -17.11 0.66
N PRO A 65 -6.15 -16.64 0.17
CA PRO A 65 -5.68 -15.28 0.43
C PRO A 65 -6.68 -14.19 0.01
N ARG A 66 -7.48 -14.44 -1.01
CA ARG A 66 -8.53 -13.53 -1.47
C ARG A 66 -9.68 -13.43 -0.48
N GLU A 67 -10.13 -14.58 0.00
CA GLU A 67 -11.21 -14.65 1.01
C GLU A 67 -10.76 -14.05 2.33
N THR A 68 -9.53 -14.36 2.76
CA THR A 68 -8.94 -13.75 3.96
C THR A 68 -8.95 -12.23 3.89
N ARG A 69 -8.52 -11.64 2.76
CA ARG A 69 -8.57 -10.18 2.58
C ARG A 69 -9.99 -9.63 2.65
N ALA A 70 -10.97 -10.32 2.09
CA ALA A 70 -12.37 -9.90 2.15
C ALA A 70 -12.90 -9.93 3.58
N VAL A 71 -12.60 -10.99 4.34
CA VAL A 71 -12.99 -11.15 5.74
C VAL A 71 -12.34 -10.07 6.61
N VAL A 72 -11.02 -9.88 6.52
CA VAL A 72 -10.30 -8.88 7.32
C VAL A 72 -10.83 -7.47 7.05
N ARG A 73 -11.11 -7.14 5.80
CA ARG A 73 -11.71 -5.86 5.43
C ARG A 73 -13.10 -5.67 6.04
N HIS A 74 -13.92 -6.73 6.05
CA HIS A 74 -15.23 -6.69 6.71
C HIS A 74 -15.09 -6.53 8.22
N MET A 75 -14.13 -7.21 8.82
CA MET A 75 -13.88 -7.16 10.26
C MET A 75 -13.22 -5.86 10.73
N ARG A 76 -12.60 -5.10 9.84
CA ARG A 76 -11.93 -3.84 10.17
C ARG A 76 -12.80 -2.90 10.99
N VAL A 77 -14.04 -2.72 10.61
CA VAL A 77 -14.98 -1.84 11.31
C VAL A 77 -15.40 -2.45 12.66
N ARG A 78 -15.68 -3.75 12.70
CA ARG A 78 -16.14 -4.43 13.89
C ARG A 78 -15.07 -4.52 14.98
N ALA A 79 -13.85 -4.85 14.59
CA ALA A 79 -12.70 -4.93 15.48
C ALA A 79 -11.97 -3.58 15.67
N ARG A 80 -12.44 -2.52 15.04
CA ARG A 80 -11.83 -1.17 15.09
C ARG A 80 -10.34 -1.17 14.73
N LEU A 81 -9.98 -1.92 13.71
CA LEU A 81 -8.59 -2.03 13.26
C LEU A 81 -8.11 -0.72 12.65
N THR A 82 -6.89 -0.33 12.99
CA THR A 82 -6.17 0.70 12.24
C THR A 82 -5.74 0.16 10.88
N ALA A 83 -5.30 1.03 9.97
CA ALA A 83 -4.76 0.61 8.68
C ALA A 83 -3.49 -0.24 8.85
N GLU A 84 -2.68 0.06 9.87
CA GLU A 84 -1.48 -0.71 10.19
C GLU A 84 -1.83 -2.09 10.77
N ASP A 85 -2.79 -2.18 11.68
CA ASP A 85 -3.26 -3.47 12.20
C ASP A 85 -3.78 -4.36 11.07
N GLU A 86 -4.60 -3.82 10.16
CA GLU A 86 -5.12 -4.55 9.00
C GLU A 86 -3.99 -5.10 8.13
N LYS A 87 -2.98 -4.28 7.84
CA LYS A 87 -1.82 -4.68 7.05
C LYS A 87 -1.03 -5.80 7.69
N LEU A 88 -0.69 -5.67 8.97
CA LEU A 88 0.08 -6.67 9.72
C LEU A 88 -0.70 -7.99 9.86
N ILE A 89 -1.99 -7.93 10.17
CA ILE A 89 -2.86 -9.10 10.24
C ILE A 89 -2.93 -9.83 8.89
N LEU A 90 -3.00 -9.09 7.78
CA LEU A 90 -2.99 -9.69 6.46
C LEU A 90 -1.65 -10.35 6.11
N GLN A 91 -0.53 -9.81 6.57
CA GLN A 91 0.79 -10.44 6.41
C GLN A 91 0.92 -11.75 7.19
N TYR A 92 0.24 -11.86 8.32
CA TYR A 92 0.18 -13.08 9.11
C TYR A 92 -0.78 -14.12 8.52
N LEU A 93 -2.00 -13.73 8.14
CA LEU A 93 -3.03 -14.66 7.69
C LEU A 93 -2.95 -15.05 6.21
N ALA A 94 -2.32 -14.25 5.36
CA ALA A 94 -2.24 -14.44 3.92
C ALA A 94 -0.86 -14.01 3.38
N PRO A 95 0.22 -14.65 3.84
CA PRO A 95 1.60 -14.32 3.47
C PRO A 95 1.88 -14.49 1.98
#